data_5548eff708eebbfaae8065d17b5e323e
#
_entry.id   5548eff708eebbfaae8065d17b5e323e
#
_cell.length_a   1.000
_cell.length_b   1.000
_cell.length_c   1.000
_cell.angle_alpha   90.00
_cell.angle_beta   90.00
_cell.angle_gamma   90.00
#
_symmetry.space_group_name_H-M   'P 1'
#
loop_
_entity.id
_entity.type
_entity.pdbx_description
1 polymer ?
#
loop_
_entity_poly.entity_id
_entity_poly.type
_entity_poly.pdbx_seq_one_letter_code
_entity_poly.pdbx_strand_id
1 'polypeptide(L)'
;MSSQTVARIPVVDFSKADCLKPGTSSWLSARKDVCRALEELGCFMAILPSKVPPELHKTIFNAFDELFNFPVDTPDNPLRAGYVTSCSGQNTFGIINGTNPQETQEFTHLFWPNGNDQFRETADLYAKVMAEIDEAVTRMVFENYGVEKYHDDHFRSTFYYLRLIKYEVPKKLGVDVGLRSHTDKTFSSILHQNHVTGLEINTKTNEWVVFDPLPSSVIFMAGDVFQVWSNDRVRPCRHRVTLKENEVRYSFGLFSLHKGVIHVPDELLDKDHPLRYKPFNHLEFLRAQKDLSETEYAAKAYCAI
;
A
#
# COMPACT_ATOMS: atom_id res chain seq x y z
N MET A 1 -29.76 -13.72 -21.71
CA MET A 1 -28.76 -14.17 -20.73
C MET A 1 -27.74 -13.07 -20.61
N SER A 2 -27.80 -12.26 -19.55
CA SER A 2 -26.77 -11.25 -19.30
C SER A 2 -25.51 -11.98 -18.86
N SER A 3 -24.43 -11.86 -19.62
CA SER A 3 -23.12 -12.32 -19.18
C SER A 3 -22.76 -11.51 -17.93
N GLN A 4 -22.84 -12.13 -16.76
CA GLN A 4 -22.26 -11.56 -15.57
C GLN A 4 -20.74 -11.44 -15.83
N THR A 5 -20.27 -10.23 -16.06
CA THR A 5 -18.84 -9.95 -16.10
C THR A 5 -18.30 -10.23 -14.70
N VAL A 6 -17.49 -11.29 -14.56
CA VAL A 6 -16.78 -11.59 -13.31
C VAL A 6 -15.94 -10.37 -12.93
N ALA A 7 -16.18 -9.83 -11.77
CA ALA A 7 -15.43 -8.69 -11.27
C ALA A 7 -13.93 -9.05 -11.20
N ARG A 8 -13.08 -8.15 -11.72
CA ARG A 8 -11.61 -8.35 -11.74
C ARG A 8 -10.93 -7.09 -11.25
N ILE A 9 -9.76 -7.26 -10.64
CA ILE A 9 -8.89 -6.13 -10.29
C ILE A 9 -8.37 -5.52 -11.59
N PRO A 10 -8.55 -4.19 -11.81
CA PRO A 10 -8.01 -3.52 -12.99
C PRO A 10 -6.49 -3.69 -13.10
N VAL A 11 -5.99 -3.79 -14.32
CA VAL A 11 -4.56 -3.89 -14.60
C VAL A 11 -4.12 -2.63 -15.32
N VAL A 12 -3.05 -1.99 -14.82
CA VAL A 12 -2.37 -0.88 -15.48
C VAL A 12 -0.97 -1.33 -15.85
N ASP A 13 -0.69 -1.35 -17.14
CA ASP A 13 0.59 -1.80 -17.70
C ASP A 13 1.57 -0.63 -17.84
N PHE A 14 2.57 -0.58 -16.96
CA PHE A 14 3.67 0.38 -16.99
C PHE A 14 4.94 -0.18 -17.69
N SER A 15 4.83 -1.26 -18.44
CA SER A 15 5.96 -1.81 -19.21
C SER A 15 6.36 -0.95 -20.41
N LYS A 16 5.42 -0.15 -20.93
CA LYS A 16 5.67 0.75 -22.06
C LYS A 16 6.62 1.88 -21.67
N ALA A 17 7.51 2.23 -22.59
CA ALA A 17 8.38 3.37 -22.40
C ALA A 17 7.59 4.65 -22.10
N ASP A 18 8.14 5.48 -21.24
CA ASP A 18 7.61 6.80 -20.86
C ASP A 18 6.22 6.80 -20.15
N CYS A 19 5.67 5.63 -19.74
CA CYS A 19 4.42 5.59 -18.98
C CYS A 19 4.47 6.37 -17.65
N LEU A 20 5.65 6.45 -17.04
CA LEU A 20 5.89 7.19 -15.80
C LEU A 20 6.47 8.60 -16.04
N LYS A 21 6.54 9.03 -17.31
CA LYS A 21 7.06 10.35 -17.68
C LYS A 21 5.91 11.31 -18.01
N PRO A 22 5.68 12.35 -17.19
CA PRO A 22 4.60 13.30 -17.39
C PRO A 22 4.58 13.93 -18.79
N GLY A 23 3.37 14.16 -19.31
CA GLY A 23 3.15 14.83 -20.59
C GLY A 23 3.29 13.96 -21.84
N THR A 24 3.71 12.69 -21.73
CA THR A 24 3.76 11.77 -22.87
C THR A 24 2.40 11.14 -23.19
N SER A 25 2.22 10.62 -24.41
CA SER A 25 0.99 9.91 -24.78
C SER A 25 0.76 8.66 -23.91
N SER A 26 1.84 7.94 -23.57
CA SER A 26 1.80 6.78 -22.67
C SER A 26 1.36 7.17 -21.25
N TRP A 27 1.86 8.29 -20.72
CA TRP A 27 1.42 8.88 -19.45
C TRP A 27 -0.07 9.22 -19.45
N LEU A 28 -0.55 9.92 -20.50
CA LEU A 28 -1.96 10.30 -20.61
C LEU A 28 -2.91 9.08 -20.67
N SER A 29 -2.48 8.02 -21.35
CA SER A 29 -3.21 6.75 -21.38
C SER A 29 -3.24 6.08 -20.00
N ALA A 30 -2.07 5.95 -19.35
CA ALA A 30 -1.95 5.36 -18.03
C ALA A 30 -2.75 6.15 -16.98
N ARG A 31 -2.70 7.50 -17.03
CA ARG A 31 -3.49 8.38 -16.15
C ARG A 31 -4.98 8.09 -16.20
N LYS A 32 -5.53 7.92 -17.41
CA LYS A 32 -6.95 7.59 -17.58
C LYS A 32 -7.30 6.25 -16.94
N ASP A 33 -6.48 5.23 -17.13
CA ASP A 33 -6.72 3.89 -16.57
C ASP A 33 -6.55 3.87 -15.05
N VAL A 34 -5.53 4.56 -14.53
CA VAL A 34 -5.29 4.76 -13.09
C VAL A 34 -6.49 5.43 -12.43
N CYS A 35 -6.92 6.61 -12.92
CA CYS A 35 -8.01 7.35 -12.29
C CYS A 35 -9.30 6.56 -12.30
N ARG A 36 -9.65 5.93 -13.43
CA ARG A 36 -10.81 5.05 -13.50
C ARG A 36 -10.76 3.92 -12.47
N ALA A 37 -9.62 3.24 -12.35
CA ALA A 37 -9.46 2.13 -11.40
C ALA A 37 -9.62 2.59 -9.94
N LEU A 38 -9.06 3.76 -9.59
CA LEU A 38 -9.16 4.32 -8.25
C LEU A 38 -10.57 4.82 -7.91
N GLU A 39 -11.30 5.37 -8.87
CA GLU A 39 -12.69 5.79 -8.70
C GLU A 39 -13.66 4.59 -8.61
N GLU A 40 -13.39 3.53 -9.36
CA GLU A 40 -14.26 2.34 -9.41
C GLU A 40 -14.01 1.37 -8.27
N LEU A 41 -12.75 1.02 -8.00
CA LEU A 41 -12.39 -0.05 -7.06
C LEU A 41 -11.46 0.41 -5.92
N GLY A 42 -10.78 1.54 -6.09
CA GLY A 42 -9.78 2.05 -5.14
C GLY A 42 -8.42 1.35 -5.25
N CYS A 43 -8.23 0.50 -6.26
CA CYS A 43 -6.97 -0.20 -6.48
C CYS A 43 -6.79 -0.66 -7.92
N PHE A 44 -5.56 -1.02 -8.26
CA PHE A 44 -5.21 -1.69 -9.51
C PHE A 44 -3.90 -2.48 -9.34
N MET A 45 -3.72 -3.50 -10.19
CA MET A 45 -2.44 -4.18 -10.35
C MET A 45 -1.58 -3.40 -11.33
N ALA A 46 -0.39 -2.98 -10.91
CA ALA A 46 0.62 -2.34 -11.74
C ALA A 46 1.62 -3.38 -12.25
N ILE A 47 1.80 -3.47 -13.57
CA ILE A 47 2.79 -4.36 -14.21
C ILE A 47 4.06 -3.57 -14.51
N LEU A 48 5.21 -4.00 -13.97
CA LEU A 48 6.46 -3.25 -13.93
C LEU A 48 7.70 -4.14 -14.22
N PRO A 49 7.76 -4.87 -15.34
CA PRO A 49 8.80 -5.88 -15.56
C PRO A 49 10.22 -5.30 -15.61
N SER A 50 10.38 -4.06 -16.04
CA SER A 50 11.69 -3.38 -16.08
C SER A 50 12.17 -2.87 -14.71
N LYS A 51 11.25 -2.63 -13.76
CA LYS A 51 11.56 -2.11 -12.42
C LYS A 51 11.57 -3.19 -11.35
N VAL A 52 10.74 -4.22 -11.52
CA VAL A 52 10.60 -5.37 -10.60
C VAL A 52 10.83 -6.66 -11.41
N PRO A 53 12.08 -6.96 -11.78
CA PRO A 53 12.38 -8.20 -12.48
C PRO A 53 12.20 -9.41 -11.55
N PRO A 54 11.95 -10.63 -12.09
CA PRO A 54 11.74 -11.84 -11.32
C PRO A 54 12.89 -12.19 -10.35
N GLU A 55 14.12 -11.86 -10.71
CA GLU A 55 15.30 -12.07 -9.85
C GLU A 55 15.22 -11.25 -8.57
N LEU A 56 14.79 -9.98 -8.68
CA LEU A 56 14.61 -9.10 -7.53
C LEU A 56 13.51 -9.63 -6.60
N HIS A 57 12.39 -10.10 -7.19
CA HIS A 57 11.32 -10.76 -6.46
C HIS A 57 11.83 -11.94 -5.62
N LYS A 58 12.61 -12.84 -6.24
CA LYS A 58 13.20 -13.99 -5.55
C LYS A 58 14.15 -13.57 -4.42
N THR A 59 14.99 -12.57 -4.67
CA THR A 59 15.98 -12.09 -3.70
C THR A 59 15.32 -11.57 -2.43
N ILE A 60 14.30 -10.71 -2.54
CA ILE A 60 13.67 -10.12 -1.35
C ILE A 60 12.95 -11.16 -0.49
N PHE A 61 12.21 -12.10 -1.11
CA PHE A 61 11.46 -13.08 -0.35
C PHE A 61 12.32 -14.19 0.26
N ASN A 62 13.48 -14.51 -0.34
CA ASN A 62 14.48 -15.36 0.32
C ASN A 62 15.07 -14.68 1.58
N ALA A 63 15.32 -13.37 1.50
CA ALA A 63 15.82 -12.61 2.65
C ALA A 63 14.77 -12.49 3.78
N PHE A 64 13.47 -12.54 3.45
CA PHE A 64 12.42 -12.57 4.46
C PHE A 64 12.42 -13.86 5.28
N ASP A 65 12.67 -15.01 4.64
CA ASP A 65 12.82 -16.27 5.38
C ASP A 65 13.92 -16.17 6.45
N GLU A 66 15.06 -15.60 6.11
CA GLU A 66 16.15 -15.38 7.05
C GLU A 66 15.75 -14.41 8.17
N LEU A 67 15.18 -13.24 7.78
CA LEU A 67 14.78 -12.19 8.72
C LEU A 67 13.77 -12.68 9.76
N PHE A 68 12.73 -13.38 9.33
CA PHE A 68 11.66 -13.84 10.21
C PHE A 68 12.02 -15.08 11.03
N ASN A 69 13.20 -15.66 10.82
CA ASN A 69 13.75 -16.75 11.65
C ASN A 69 14.62 -16.23 12.81
N PHE A 70 14.92 -14.93 12.87
CA PHE A 70 15.59 -14.38 14.06
C PHE A 70 14.69 -14.49 15.30
N PRO A 71 15.26 -14.87 16.47
CA PRO A 71 14.48 -15.00 17.71
C PRO A 71 14.08 -13.60 18.22
N VAL A 72 12.80 -13.28 18.13
CA VAL A 72 12.21 -11.99 18.58
C VAL A 72 11.39 -12.12 19.87
N ASP A 73 11.29 -13.32 20.44
CA ASP A 73 10.30 -13.65 21.47
C ASP A 73 10.71 -13.29 22.90
N THR A 74 11.90 -12.73 23.12
CA THR A 74 12.34 -12.33 24.48
C THR A 74 11.93 -10.87 24.76
N PRO A 75 11.37 -10.58 25.98
CA PRO A 75 10.93 -9.23 26.35
C PRO A 75 11.99 -8.14 26.21
N ASP A 76 13.27 -8.49 26.44
CA ASP A 76 14.41 -7.58 26.43
C ASP A 76 15.16 -7.56 25.08
N ASN A 77 14.61 -8.20 24.02
CA ASN A 77 15.27 -8.24 22.73
C ASN A 77 15.08 -6.89 22.00
N PRO A 78 16.17 -6.15 21.66
CA PRO A 78 16.10 -4.90 20.93
C PRO A 78 15.45 -5.05 19.54
N LEU A 79 15.45 -6.26 18.95
CA LEU A 79 14.79 -6.58 17.68
C LEU A 79 13.27 -6.49 17.78
N ARG A 80 12.70 -6.40 18.98
CA ARG A 80 11.26 -6.19 19.20
C ARG A 80 10.80 -4.78 18.84
N ALA A 81 11.71 -3.81 18.77
CA ALA A 81 11.40 -2.46 18.33
C ALA A 81 10.95 -2.50 16.85
N GLY A 82 9.67 -2.20 16.61
CA GLY A 82 9.06 -2.26 15.26
C GLY A 82 8.50 -3.62 14.85
N TYR A 83 8.64 -4.68 15.67
CA TYR A 83 7.99 -5.97 15.46
C TYR A 83 6.60 -5.99 16.06
N VAL A 84 5.61 -6.35 15.26
CA VAL A 84 4.21 -6.48 15.69
C VAL A 84 3.68 -7.85 15.31
N THR A 85 3.23 -8.61 16.31
CA THR A 85 2.48 -9.85 16.10
C THR A 85 1.00 -9.58 16.32
N SER A 86 0.17 -9.87 15.32
CA SER A 86 -1.28 -9.80 15.46
C SER A 86 -1.85 -11.11 15.99
N CYS A 87 -3.05 -11.05 16.60
CA CYS A 87 -3.79 -12.23 17.05
C CYS A 87 -4.13 -13.20 15.90
N SER A 88 -4.07 -12.76 14.65
CA SER A 88 -4.35 -13.51 13.43
C SER A 88 -3.13 -14.25 12.85
N GLY A 89 -1.96 -14.22 13.51
CA GLY A 89 -0.74 -14.87 13.00
C GLY A 89 0.03 -14.05 11.97
N GLN A 90 -0.24 -12.75 11.88
CA GLN A 90 0.55 -11.81 11.10
C GLN A 90 1.74 -11.31 11.93
N ASN A 91 2.94 -11.50 11.42
CA ASN A 91 4.18 -10.95 11.96
C ASN A 91 4.66 -9.82 11.05
N THR A 92 5.08 -8.70 11.61
CA THR A 92 5.46 -7.53 10.82
C THR A 92 6.67 -6.84 11.42
N PHE A 93 7.65 -6.51 10.57
CA PHE A 93 8.67 -5.51 10.85
C PHE A 93 8.34 -4.21 10.12
N GLY A 94 8.74 -3.08 10.68
CA GLY A 94 8.47 -1.77 10.09
C GLY A 94 9.65 -0.82 10.16
N ILE A 95 9.90 -0.10 9.05
CA ILE A 95 10.93 0.91 8.93
C ILE A 95 10.26 2.25 8.63
N ILE A 96 10.33 3.18 9.58
CA ILE A 96 9.84 4.56 9.38
C ILE A 96 10.82 5.29 8.45
N ASN A 97 10.31 6.12 7.53
CA ASN A 97 11.07 6.72 6.44
C ASN A 97 11.82 5.68 5.57
N GLY A 98 11.17 4.56 5.27
CA GLY A 98 11.77 3.41 4.59
C GLY A 98 12.34 3.67 3.20
N THR A 99 12.20 4.89 2.66
CA THR A 99 12.89 5.36 1.44
C THR A 99 14.22 6.06 1.73
N ASN A 100 14.57 6.23 3.02
CA ASN A 100 15.86 6.76 3.43
C ASN A 100 16.85 5.59 3.65
N PRO A 101 17.94 5.47 2.86
CA PRO A 101 18.90 4.37 2.99
C PRO A 101 19.54 4.23 4.38
N GLN A 102 19.62 5.32 5.13
CA GLN A 102 20.12 5.28 6.50
C GLN A 102 19.23 4.45 7.43
N GLU A 103 17.91 4.61 7.32
CA GLU A 103 16.94 3.88 8.13
C GLU A 103 16.96 2.37 7.82
N THR A 104 17.08 2.03 6.53
CA THR A 104 17.19 0.64 6.08
C THR A 104 18.52 0.02 6.55
N GLN A 105 19.61 0.79 6.55
CA GLN A 105 20.90 0.35 7.06
C GLN A 105 20.85 0.10 8.56
N GLU A 106 20.30 1.01 9.35
CA GLU A 106 20.12 0.85 10.79
C GLU A 106 19.28 -0.37 11.11
N PHE A 107 18.15 -0.55 10.41
CA PHE A 107 17.33 -1.75 10.53
C PHE A 107 18.13 -3.03 10.22
N THR A 108 18.91 -3.03 9.13
CA THR A 108 19.74 -4.18 8.74
C THR A 108 20.71 -4.57 9.84
N HIS A 109 21.39 -3.60 10.46
CA HIS A 109 22.36 -3.88 11.52
C HIS A 109 21.74 -4.43 12.81
N LEU A 110 20.42 -4.23 13.06
CA LEU A 110 19.74 -4.86 14.19
C LEU A 110 19.71 -6.40 14.07
N PHE A 111 19.60 -6.93 12.87
CA PHE A 111 19.52 -8.37 12.61
C PHE A 111 20.85 -8.97 12.19
N TRP A 112 21.62 -8.22 11.42
CA TRP A 112 22.94 -8.63 10.91
C TRP A 112 23.99 -7.63 11.39
N PRO A 113 24.61 -7.84 12.57
CA PRO A 113 25.60 -6.90 13.14
C PRO A 113 26.80 -6.61 12.22
N ASN A 114 27.16 -7.58 11.35
CA ASN A 114 28.21 -7.44 10.34
C ASN A 114 27.70 -6.90 9.01
N GLY A 115 26.42 -6.49 8.95
CA GLY A 115 25.73 -6.06 7.74
C GLY A 115 25.18 -7.21 6.89
N ASN A 116 24.21 -6.90 6.03
CA ASN A 116 23.68 -7.73 4.97
C ASN A 116 23.36 -6.83 3.78
N ASP A 117 24.37 -6.58 2.93
CA ASP A 117 24.24 -5.66 1.81
C ASP A 117 23.16 -6.11 0.81
N GLN A 118 23.02 -7.43 0.59
CA GLN A 118 22.02 -7.95 -0.31
C GLN A 118 20.60 -7.62 0.16
N PHE A 119 20.29 -7.81 1.44
CA PHE A 119 19.00 -7.42 2.00
C PHE A 119 18.80 -5.91 1.89
N ARG A 120 19.76 -5.12 2.37
CA ARG A 120 19.70 -3.67 2.42
C ARG A 120 19.46 -3.06 1.04
N GLU A 121 20.31 -3.39 0.06
CA GLU A 121 20.22 -2.85 -1.30
C GLU A 121 18.91 -3.25 -2.00
N THR A 122 18.44 -4.48 -1.76
CA THR A 122 17.16 -4.93 -2.31
C THR A 122 15.99 -4.20 -1.69
N ALA A 123 15.97 -4.01 -0.36
CA ALA A 123 14.92 -3.28 0.33
C ALA A 123 14.88 -1.80 -0.10
N ASP A 124 16.05 -1.14 -0.20
CA ASP A 124 16.17 0.23 -0.70
C ASP A 124 15.65 0.36 -2.15
N LEU A 125 16.00 -0.58 -3.01
CA LEU A 125 15.56 -0.57 -4.40
C LEU A 125 14.03 -0.71 -4.50
N TYR A 126 13.44 -1.65 -3.74
CA TYR A 126 11.98 -1.80 -3.71
C TYR A 126 11.28 -0.57 -3.17
N ALA A 127 11.74 -0.03 -2.06
CA ALA A 127 11.17 1.18 -1.47
C ALA A 127 11.21 2.35 -2.45
N LYS A 128 12.33 2.53 -3.17
CA LYS A 128 12.49 3.55 -4.20
C LYS A 128 11.53 3.35 -5.37
N VAL A 129 11.44 2.14 -5.91
CA VAL A 129 10.53 1.82 -7.02
C VAL A 129 9.08 2.06 -6.64
N MET A 130 8.67 1.64 -5.44
CA MET A 130 7.30 1.85 -4.96
C MET A 130 7.00 3.34 -4.73
N ALA A 131 7.97 4.12 -4.21
CA ALA A 131 7.81 5.57 -4.06
C ALA A 131 7.69 6.29 -5.40
N GLU A 132 8.46 5.89 -6.41
CA GLU A 132 8.33 6.43 -7.78
C GLU A 132 6.94 6.14 -8.38
N ILE A 133 6.36 4.98 -8.07
CA ILE A 133 4.99 4.64 -8.51
C ILE A 133 3.98 5.50 -7.76
N ASP A 134 4.14 5.65 -6.44
CA ASP A 134 3.25 6.48 -5.62
C ASP A 134 3.22 7.93 -6.09
N GLU A 135 4.40 8.50 -6.35
CA GLU A 135 4.53 9.85 -6.89
C GLU A 135 3.85 9.98 -8.25
N ALA A 136 4.12 9.05 -9.17
CA ALA A 136 3.57 9.10 -10.52
C ALA A 136 2.03 8.95 -10.50
N VAL A 137 1.50 8.00 -9.74
CA VAL A 137 0.05 7.77 -9.60
C VAL A 137 -0.64 8.96 -8.95
N THR A 138 -0.09 9.48 -7.86
CA THR A 138 -0.61 10.67 -7.18
C THR A 138 -0.62 11.86 -8.13
N ARG A 139 0.45 12.09 -8.88
CA ARG A 139 0.51 13.15 -9.90
C ARG A 139 -0.55 12.95 -11.00
N MET A 140 -0.73 11.71 -11.50
CA MET A 140 -1.77 11.40 -12.48
C MET A 140 -3.17 11.79 -11.99
N VAL A 141 -3.48 11.51 -10.71
CA VAL A 141 -4.76 11.89 -10.10
C VAL A 141 -4.90 13.39 -9.94
N PHE A 142 -3.83 14.07 -9.47
CA PHE A 142 -3.84 15.54 -9.32
C PHE A 142 -4.03 16.25 -10.68
N GLU A 143 -3.34 15.81 -11.73
CA GLU A 143 -3.53 16.31 -13.09
C GLU A 143 -4.94 16.01 -13.64
N ASN A 144 -5.49 14.82 -13.35
CA ASN A 144 -6.83 14.45 -13.81
C ASN A 144 -7.93 15.33 -13.20
N TYR A 145 -7.71 15.79 -11.98
CA TYR A 145 -8.64 16.66 -11.27
C TYR A 145 -8.34 18.16 -11.41
N GLY A 146 -7.31 18.55 -12.19
CA GLY A 146 -6.93 19.95 -12.41
C GLY A 146 -6.34 20.63 -11.18
N VAL A 147 -5.72 19.86 -10.30
CA VAL A 147 -5.13 20.32 -9.03
C VAL A 147 -3.63 20.01 -8.92
N GLU A 148 -2.96 19.86 -10.06
CA GLU A 148 -1.53 19.53 -10.16
C GLU A 148 -0.63 20.53 -9.42
N LYS A 149 -1.07 21.75 -9.21
CA LYS A 149 -0.33 22.77 -8.45
C LYS A 149 -0.04 22.40 -6.99
N TYR A 150 -0.83 21.47 -6.42
CA TYR A 150 -0.64 20.98 -5.04
C TYR A 150 0.28 19.76 -4.95
N HIS A 151 0.66 19.17 -6.08
CA HIS A 151 1.40 17.91 -6.11
C HIS A 151 2.75 18.01 -5.39
N ASP A 152 3.55 19.02 -5.71
CA ASP A 152 4.91 19.14 -5.16
C ASP A 152 4.92 19.41 -3.65
N ASP A 153 3.94 20.16 -3.14
CA ASP A 153 3.77 20.39 -1.71
C ASP A 153 3.31 19.14 -1.00
N HIS A 154 2.39 18.41 -1.59
CA HIS A 154 1.95 17.13 -1.09
C HIS A 154 3.11 16.14 -0.99
N PHE A 155 3.90 16.01 -2.06
CA PHE A 155 5.01 15.07 -2.11
C PHE A 155 6.13 15.42 -1.13
N ARG A 156 6.48 16.72 -0.96
CA ARG A 156 7.43 17.16 0.07
C ARG A 156 6.99 16.84 1.50
N SER A 157 5.70 16.77 1.73
CA SER A 157 5.12 16.44 3.03
C SER A 157 4.89 14.95 3.22
N THR A 158 5.05 14.15 2.17
CA THR A 158 4.92 12.70 2.22
C THR A 158 6.16 12.05 2.82
N PHE A 159 5.96 11.04 3.65
CA PHE A 159 6.98 10.10 4.09
C PHE A 159 6.42 8.69 4.07
N TYR A 160 7.31 7.70 4.07
CA TYR A 160 6.92 6.33 3.85
C TYR A 160 7.22 5.44 5.03
N TYR A 161 6.25 4.59 5.37
CA TYR A 161 6.43 3.49 6.29
C TYR A 161 6.56 2.20 5.47
N LEU A 162 7.73 1.58 5.55
CA LEU A 162 8.03 0.33 4.89
C LEU A 162 7.70 -0.83 5.83
N ARG A 163 6.93 -1.80 5.36
CA ARG A 163 6.53 -2.97 6.15
C ARG A 163 6.93 -4.26 5.47
N LEU A 164 7.53 -5.14 6.25
CA LEU A 164 7.86 -6.51 5.89
C LEU A 164 6.90 -7.41 6.67
N ILE A 165 6.09 -8.18 5.97
CA ILE A 165 4.94 -8.88 6.57
C ILE A 165 5.02 -10.36 6.25
N LYS A 166 4.93 -11.20 7.30
CA LYS A 166 4.82 -12.65 7.23
C LYS A 166 3.45 -13.09 7.77
N TYR A 167 2.77 -13.93 7.03
CA TYR A 167 1.59 -14.65 7.48
C TYR A 167 1.94 -16.12 7.63
N GLU A 168 1.83 -16.63 8.85
CA GLU A 168 2.09 -18.05 9.15
C GLU A 168 1.01 -18.94 8.56
N VAL A 169 1.40 -20.17 8.26
CA VAL A 169 0.44 -21.21 7.86
C VAL A 169 -0.60 -21.42 8.98
N PRO A 170 -1.90 -21.45 8.68
CA PRO A 170 -2.92 -21.67 9.69
C PRO A 170 -2.69 -22.98 10.46
N LYS A 171 -2.67 -22.92 11.78
CA LYS A 171 -2.49 -24.13 12.63
C LYS A 171 -3.69 -25.07 12.64
N LYS A 172 -4.85 -24.58 12.19
CA LYS A 172 -6.11 -25.36 12.11
C LYS A 172 -6.73 -25.18 10.74
N LEU A 173 -7.11 -26.29 10.11
CA LEU A 173 -7.93 -26.24 8.91
C LEU A 173 -9.24 -25.48 9.21
N GLY A 174 -9.57 -24.51 8.41
CA GLY A 174 -10.79 -23.68 8.53
C GLY A 174 -10.62 -22.31 9.19
N VAL A 175 -9.44 -21.91 9.65
CA VAL A 175 -9.18 -20.55 10.09
C VAL A 175 -8.56 -19.77 8.95
N ASP A 176 -9.40 -19.11 8.18
CA ASP A 176 -9.00 -18.49 6.92
C ASP A 176 -8.61 -17.00 7.03
N VAL A 177 -8.64 -16.40 8.22
CA VAL A 177 -8.46 -14.94 8.37
C VAL A 177 -7.05 -14.61 8.83
N GLY A 178 -6.18 -14.20 7.89
CA GLY A 178 -4.86 -13.64 8.17
C GLY A 178 -4.92 -12.16 8.58
N LEU A 179 -5.85 -11.39 7.97
CA LEU A 179 -6.13 -10.00 8.33
C LEU A 179 -7.60 -9.71 8.04
N ARG A 180 -8.32 -9.16 9.01
CA ARG A 180 -9.73 -8.81 8.87
C ARG A 180 -9.95 -7.74 7.83
N SER A 181 -11.18 -7.65 7.31
CA SER A 181 -11.60 -6.60 6.40
C SER A 181 -11.38 -5.21 6.99
N HIS A 182 -10.69 -4.35 6.25
CA HIS A 182 -10.38 -2.98 6.63
C HIS A 182 -10.09 -2.11 5.41
N THR A 183 -9.95 -0.81 5.63
CA THR A 183 -9.33 0.15 4.72
C THR A 183 -8.07 0.71 5.38
N ASP A 184 -7.04 0.99 4.59
CA ASP A 184 -5.81 1.56 5.11
C ASP A 184 -6.00 3.03 5.52
N LYS A 185 -5.43 3.41 6.66
CA LYS A 185 -5.47 4.79 7.19
C LYS A 185 -4.40 5.70 6.58
N THR A 186 -3.86 5.31 5.46
CA THR A 186 -2.81 5.98 4.69
C THR A 186 -3.40 6.84 3.58
N PHE A 187 -2.56 7.60 2.89
CA PHE A 187 -2.94 8.19 1.60
C PHE A 187 -3.00 7.08 0.54
N SER A 188 -1.92 6.34 0.39
CA SER A 188 -1.86 5.16 -0.47
C SER A 188 -1.08 4.01 0.19
N SER A 189 -1.23 2.81 -0.33
CA SER A 189 -0.46 1.61 0.02
C SER A 189 -0.08 0.87 -1.24
N ILE A 190 1.17 0.44 -1.34
CA ILE A 190 1.67 -0.36 -2.46
C ILE A 190 2.23 -1.65 -1.90
N LEU A 191 1.71 -2.79 -2.37
CA LEU A 191 2.16 -4.09 -1.91
C LEU A 191 2.75 -4.91 -3.05
N HIS A 192 3.89 -5.55 -2.76
CA HIS A 192 4.44 -6.66 -3.51
C HIS A 192 4.40 -7.91 -2.63
N GLN A 193 4.03 -9.06 -3.17
CA GLN A 193 3.91 -10.30 -2.40
C GLN A 193 4.54 -11.50 -3.12
N ASN A 194 4.84 -12.56 -2.37
CA ASN A 194 5.26 -13.81 -2.97
C ASN A 194 4.10 -14.46 -3.76
N HIS A 195 4.33 -15.65 -4.31
CA HIS A 195 3.35 -16.36 -5.14
C HIS A 195 2.09 -16.83 -4.39
N VAL A 196 2.12 -16.83 -3.06
CA VAL A 196 1.00 -17.31 -2.23
C VAL A 196 -0.15 -16.31 -2.28
N THR A 197 -1.32 -16.75 -2.72
CA THR A 197 -2.54 -15.95 -2.79
C THR A 197 -3.08 -15.64 -1.39
N GLY A 198 -4.04 -14.75 -1.27
CA GLY A 198 -4.67 -14.44 0.02
C GLY A 198 -5.21 -13.03 0.15
N LEU A 199 -4.63 -12.05 -0.53
CA LEU A 199 -5.21 -10.70 -0.57
C LEU A 199 -6.49 -10.72 -1.40
N GLU A 200 -7.59 -10.26 -0.79
CA GLU A 200 -8.90 -10.17 -1.42
C GLU A 200 -9.41 -8.72 -1.33
N ILE A 201 -9.94 -8.22 -2.45
CA ILE A 201 -10.46 -6.86 -2.59
C ILE A 201 -11.98 -6.91 -2.65
N ASN A 202 -12.64 -6.03 -1.91
CA ASN A 202 -14.09 -5.90 -1.91
C ASN A 202 -14.57 -4.93 -3.00
N THR A 203 -15.43 -5.41 -3.89
CA THR A 203 -16.01 -4.63 -4.97
C THR A 203 -17.15 -3.70 -4.51
N LYS A 204 -17.65 -2.86 -5.41
CA LYS A 204 -18.85 -2.04 -5.17
C LYS A 204 -20.12 -2.91 -4.97
N THR A 205 -20.14 -4.11 -5.55
CA THR A 205 -21.22 -5.08 -5.39
C THR A 205 -21.08 -5.97 -4.16
N ASN A 206 -20.12 -5.64 -3.30
CA ASN A 206 -19.78 -6.39 -2.08
C ASN A 206 -19.29 -7.84 -2.33
N GLU A 207 -18.73 -8.09 -3.50
CA GLU A 207 -18.05 -9.35 -3.85
C GLU A 207 -16.58 -9.27 -3.48
N TRP A 208 -15.97 -10.39 -3.13
CA TRP A 208 -14.53 -10.48 -2.84
C TRP A 208 -13.80 -11.07 -4.05
N VAL A 209 -12.82 -10.31 -4.56
CA VAL A 209 -11.96 -10.69 -5.68
C VAL A 209 -10.56 -10.95 -5.17
N VAL A 210 -10.03 -12.13 -5.48
CA VAL A 210 -8.66 -12.52 -5.10
C VAL A 210 -7.66 -11.75 -5.96
N PHE A 211 -6.64 -11.20 -5.34
CA PHE A 211 -5.46 -10.68 -6.03
C PHE A 211 -4.53 -11.85 -6.36
N ASP A 212 -4.29 -12.07 -7.65
CA ASP A 212 -3.38 -13.08 -8.16
C ASP A 212 -2.02 -12.43 -8.47
N PRO A 213 -0.99 -12.63 -7.62
CA PRO A 213 0.27 -11.92 -7.74
C PRO A 213 1.11 -12.44 -8.90
N LEU A 214 1.75 -11.51 -9.62
CA LEU A 214 2.78 -11.82 -10.62
C LEU A 214 4.14 -11.33 -10.11
N PRO A 215 5.25 -12.00 -10.42
CA PRO A 215 6.59 -11.61 -9.94
C PRO A 215 6.98 -10.17 -10.28
N SER A 216 6.48 -9.63 -11.38
CA SER A 216 6.75 -8.26 -11.85
C SER A 216 5.56 -7.31 -11.63
N SER A 217 4.69 -7.62 -10.66
CA SER A 217 3.53 -6.79 -10.36
C SER A 217 3.51 -6.35 -8.91
N VAL A 218 2.92 -5.17 -8.68
CA VAL A 218 2.54 -4.68 -7.37
C VAL A 218 1.05 -4.31 -7.40
N ILE A 219 0.39 -4.28 -6.25
CA ILE A 219 -0.94 -3.70 -6.14
C ILE A 219 -0.84 -2.32 -5.50
N PHE A 220 -1.41 -1.31 -6.19
CA PHE A 220 -1.62 0.02 -5.65
C PHE A 220 -3.02 0.08 -5.04
N MET A 221 -3.14 0.58 -3.80
CA MET A 221 -4.39 0.73 -3.08
C MET A 221 -4.50 2.16 -2.53
N ALA A 222 -5.63 2.80 -2.77
CA ALA A 222 -5.97 4.07 -2.14
C ALA A 222 -6.42 3.84 -0.70
N GLY A 223 -5.92 4.67 0.21
CA GLY A 223 -6.32 4.67 1.62
C GLY A 223 -7.46 5.65 1.93
N ASP A 224 -7.88 5.65 3.19
CA ASP A 224 -8.93 6.52 3.72
C ASP A 224 -8.61 8.01 3.54
N VAL A 225 -7.32 8.38 3.67
CA VAL A 225 -6.88 9.77 3.55
C VAL A 225 -6.97 10.26 2.11
N PHE A 226 -6.74 9.39 1.13
CA PHE A 226 -6.94 9.72 -0.28
C PHE A 226 -8.42 9.96 -0.60
N GLN A 227 -9.32 9.16 -0.01
CA GLN A 227 -10.77 9.39 -0.12
C GLN A 227 -11.14 10.78 0.36
N VAL A 228 -10.70 11.15 1.57
CA VAL A 228 -11.00 12.46 2.17
C VAL A 228 -10.42 13.59 1.31
N TRP A 229 -9.14 13.51 0.94
CA TRP A 229 -8.48 14.52 0.12
C TRP A 229 -9.21 14.76 -1.20
N SER A 230 -9.71 13.70 -1.84
CA SER A 230 -10.42 13.78 -3.13
C SER A 230 -11.91 14.12 -3.00
N ASN A 231 -12.40 14.40 -1.80
CA ASN A 231 -13.83 14.64 -1.52
C ASN A 231 -14.74 13.50 -2.05
N ASP A 232 -14.36 12.24 -1.74
CA ASP A 232 -15.01 10.98 -2.15
C ASP A 232 -14.91 10.61 -3.66
N ARG A 233 -14.05 11.27 -4.47
CA ARG A 233 -13.85 10.86 -5.87
C ARG A 233 -13.03 9.57 -5.96
N VAL A 234 -11.97 9.48 -5.19
CA VAL A 234 -11.18 8.25 -5.03
C VAL A 234 -11.84 7.37 -3.98
N ARG A 235 -12.05 6.11 -4.29
CA ARG A 235 -12.59 5.13 -3.37
C ARG A 235 -11.45 4.54 -2.52
N PRO A 236 -11.58 4.40 -1.19
CA PRO A 236 -10.60 3.64 -0.41
C PRO A 236 -10.76 2.15 -0.71
N CYS A 237 -9.63 1.46 -0.83
CA CYS A 237 -9.60 0.04 -1.13
C CYS A 237 -9.94 -0.78 0.13
N ARG A 238 -11.15 -1.31 0.21
CA ARG A 238 -11.53 -2.26 1.26
C ARG A 238 -10.98 -3.63 0.92
N HIS A 239 -10.16 -4.20 1.82
CA HIS A 239 -9.48 -5.46 1.57
C HIS A 239 -9.33 -6.31 2.84
N ARG A 240 -9.00 -7.58 2.63
CA ARG A 240 -8.69 -8.54 3.70
C ARG A 240 -7.62 -9.53 3.23
N VAL A 241 -7.05 -10.29 4.16
CA VAL A 241 -6.18 -11.43 3.83
C VAL A 241 -6.80 -12.71 4.36
N THR A 242 -7.01 -13.67 3.47
CA THR A 242 -7.44 -15.03 3.81
C THR A 242 -6.28 -16.00 3.54
N LEU A 243 -6.06 -16.93 4.44
CA LEU A 243 -4.97 -17.90 4.35
C LEU A 243 -5.60 -19.27 4.02
N LYS A 244 -5.40 -19.72 2.80
CA LYS A 244 -6.00 -20.96 2.27
C LYS A 244 -4.97 -22.02 1.92
N GLU A 245 -3.74 -21.62 1.75
CA GLU A 245 -2.64 -22.47 1.30
C GLU A 245 -1.80 -22.94 2.49
N ASN A 246 -1.15 -24.10 2.33
CA ASN A 246 -0.23 -24.66 3.34
C ASN A 246 1.18 -24.07 3.18
N GLU A 247 1.27 -22.82 2.79
CA GLU A 247 2.52 -22.11 2.56
C GLU A 247 2.51 -20.75 3.25
N VAL A 248 3.70 -20.29 3.63
CA VAL A 248 3.89 -18.99 4.25
C VAL A 248 3.70 -17.90 3.20
N ARG A 249 2.84 -16.93 3.50
CA ARG A 249 2.66 -15.76 2.65
C ARG A 249 3.54 -14.62 3.13
N TYR A 250 4.33 -14.07 2.25
CA TYR A 250 5.10 -12.86 2.48
C TYR A 250 4.56 -11.69 1.68
N SER A 251 4.64 -10.49 2.27
CA SER A 251 4.29 -9.25 1.62
C SER A 251 5.25 -8.14 2.02
N PHE A 252 5.69 -7.38 1.04
CA PHE A 252 6.52 -6.18 1.20
C PHE A 252 5.65 -4.98 0.85
N GLY A 253 5.49 -4.01 1.77
CA GLY A 253 4.56 -2.91 1.58
C GLY A 253 5.16 -1.55 1.87
N LEU A 254 4.88 -0.57 1.02
CA LEU A 254 5.16 0.84 1.22
C LEU A 254 3.87 1.60 1.46
N PHE A 255 3.77 2.29 2.58
CA PHE A 255 2.59 3.02 3.03
C PHE A 255 2.90 4.51 3.07
N SER A 256 2.19 5.31 2.28
CA SER A 256 2.41 6.75 2.24
C SER A 256 1.65 7.47 3.35
N LEU A 257 2.37 8.29 4.11
CA LEU A 257 1.89 9.08 5.22
C LEU A 257 2.24 10.56 4.98
N HIS A 258 1.45 11.48 5.51
CA HIS A 258 1.63 12.92 5.28
C HIS A 258 1.98 13.65 6.59
N LYS A 259 3.03 14.46 6.55
CA LYS A 259 3.48 15.31 7.68
C LYS A 259 2.73 16.64 7.68
N GLY A 260 1.44 16.64 7.94
CA GLY A 260 0.73 17.90 7.94
C GLY A 260 -0.78 17.76 7.88
N VAL A 261 -1.42 18.85 7.50
CA VAL A 261 -2.87 18.95 7.40
C VAL A 261 -3.32 18.46 6.02
N ILE A 262 -4.24 17.50 6.03
CA ILE A 262 -4.99 17.08 4.85
C ILE A 262 -6.22 17.95 4.73
N HIS A 263 -6.46 18.51 3.56
CA HIS A 263 -7.67 19.26 3.22
C HIS A 263 -8.11 18.96 1.80
N VAL A 264 -9.36 19.11 1.53
CA VAL A 264 -9.91 19.02 0.18
C VAL A 264 -9.52 20.27 -0.60
N PRO A 265 -8.90 20.17 -1.80
CA PRO A 265 -8.67 21.33 -2.65
C PRO A 265 -9.98 22.04 -3.04
N ASP A 266 -9.99 23.37 -3.03
CA ASP A 266 -11.19 24.16 -3.36
C ASP A 266 -11.71 23.87 -4.78
N GLU A 267 -10.82 23.55 -5.71
CA GLU A 267 -11.15 23.18 -7.10
C GLU A 267 -11.95 21.88 -7.22
N LEU A 268 -11.95 21.06 -6.16
CA LEU A 268 -12.78 19.86 -6.10
C LEU A 268 -14.18 20.12 -5.55
N LEU A 269 -14.52 21.37 -5.25
CA LEU A 269 -15.81 21.76 -4.70
C LEU A 269 -16.67 22.42 -5.76
N ASP A 270 -17.90 21.95 -5.89
CA ASP A 270 -18.93 22.54 -6.73
C ASP A 270 -20.33 22.27 -6.13
N LYS A 271 -21.39 22.64 -6.86
CA LYS A 271 -22.78 22.46 -6.40
C LYS A 271 -23.16 20.98 -6.18
N ASP A 272 -22.59 20.10 -7.02
CA ASP A 272 -22.86 18.67 -6.96
C ASP A 272 -21.90 17.95 -6.00
N HIS A 273 -20.78 18.58 -5.65
CA HIS A 273 -19.74 18.07 -4.76
C HIS A 273 -19.44 19.09 -3.64
N PRO A 274 -20.36 19.33 -2.72
CA PRO A 274 -20.10 20.23 -1.57
C PRO A 274 -19.02 19.64 -0.68
N LEU A 275 -18.34 20.49 0.09
CA LEU A 275 -17.32 20.06 1.06
C LEU A 275 -17.93 19.05 2.06
N ARG A 276 -17.28 17.91 2.22
CA ARG A 276 -17.73 16.80 3.08
C ARG A 276 -16.88 16.60 4.33
N TYR A 277 -15.67 17.15 4.34
CA TYR A 277 -14.65 16.84 5.32
C TYR A 277 -13.96 18.09 5.86
N LYS A 278 -13.79 18.14 7.19
CA LYS A 278 -12.95 19.16 7.85
C LYS A 278 -11.47 18.85 7.59
N PRO A 279 -10.61 19.89 7.49
CA PRO A 279 -9.18 19.68 7.52
C PRO A 279 -8.74 18.95 8.81
N PHE A 280 -7.77 18.05 8.70
CA PHE A 280 -7.22 17.31 9.84
C PHE A 280 -5.73 17.02 9.68
N ASN A 281 -5.01 16.89 10.80
CA ASN A 281 -3.62 16.45 10.80
C ASN A 281 -3.57 14.91 10.70
N HIS A 282 -2.85 14.39 9.69
CA HIS A 282 -2.80 12.95 9.42
C HIS A 282 -2.15 12.17 10.57
N LEU A 283 -1.06 12.69 11.16
CA LEU A 283 -0.38 12.01 12.28
C LEU A 283 -1.22 12.02 13.56
N GLU A 284 -1.98 13.08 13.81
CA GLU A 284 -2.93 13.14 14.93
C GLU A 284 -4.08 12.17 14.72
N PHE A 285 -4.60 12.09 13.51
CA PHE A 285 -5.60 11.07 13.16
C PHE A 285 -5.08 9.66 13.44
N LEU A 286 -3.86 9.31 13.01
CA LEU A 286 -3.27 7.99 13.27
C LEU A 286 -3.10 7.70 14.78
N ARG A 287 -2.72 8.72 15.58
CA ARG A 287 -2.63 8.58 17.03
C ARG A 287 -3.98 8.35 17.68
N ALA A 288 -5.01 9.07 17.24
CA ALA A 288 -6.38 8.93 17.73
C ALA A 288 -6.99 7.55 17.39
N GLN A 289 -6.49 6.88 16.36
CA GLN A 289 -7.00 5.61 15.86
C GLN A 289 -6.31 4.37 16.47
N LYS A 290 -5.41 4.53 17.47
CA LYS A 290 -4.73 3.39 18.11
C LYS A 290 -5.70 2.36 18.68
N ASP A 291 -6.86 2.82 19.16
CA ASP A 291 -7.90 1.99 19.78
C ASP A 291 -8.97 1.51 18.77
N LEU A 292 -8.91 1.97 17.51
CA LEU A 292 -9.87 1.67 16.45
C LEU A 292 -9.24 0.91 15.27
N SER A 293 -8.33 -0.01 15.56
CA SER A 293 -7.49 -0.70 14.56
C SER A 293 -8.28 -1.47 13.48
N GLU A 294 -9.56 -1.73 13.70
CA GLU A 294 -10.41 -2.51 12.80
C GLU A 294 -11.56 -1.68 12.19
N THR A 295 -11.53 -0.35 12.29
CA THR A 295 -12.59 0.50 11.75
C THR A 295 -12.38 0.74 10.26
N GLU A 296 -13.33 0.33 9.44
CA GLU A 296 -13.40 0.69 8.03
C GLU A 296 -13.74 2.17 7.88
N TYR A 297 -13.15 2.85 6.88
CA TYR A 297 -13.41 4.28 6.60
C TYR A 297 -13.17 5.21 7.79
N ALA A 298 -12.12 4.94 8.55
CA ALA A 298 -11.84 5.64 9.80
C ALA A 298 -11.61 7.14 9.62
N ALA A 299 -10.94 7.58 8.54
CA ALA A 299 -10.70 9.00 8.27
C ALA A 299 -12.02 9.74 7.98
N LYS A 300 -12.92 9.12 7.25
CA LYS A 300 -14.26 9.67 6.99
C LYS A 300 -15.03 9.91 8.29
N ALA A 301 -15.03 8.93 9.19
CA ALA A 301 -15.67 9.08 10.50
C ALA A 301 -15.02 10.16 11.39
N TYR A 302 -13.69 10.34 11.24
CA TYR A 302 -12.93 11.29 12.06
C TYR A 302 -13.16 12.75 11.67
N CYS A 303 -13.32 13.05 10.37
CA CYS A 303 -13.34 14.42 9.86
C CYS A 303 -14.61 14.80 9.07
N ALA A 304 -15.66 14.00 9.06
CA ALA A 304 -16.92 14.35 8.41
C ALA A 304 -17.54 15.65 8.99
N ILE A 305 -18.20 16.43 8.10
CA ILE A 305 -18.95 17.65 8.44
C ILE A 305 -20.39 17.28 8.78
#